data_9eec217e9708749ac1fe20900d298087
#
_entry.id   9eec217e9708749ac1fe20900d298087
#
_cell.length_a   1.000
_cell.length_b   1.000
_cell.length_c   1.000
_cell.angle_alpha   90.00
_cell.angle_beta   90.00
_cell.angle_gamma   90.00
#
_symmetry.space_group_name_H-M   'P 1'
#
loop_
_entity.id
_entity.type
_entity.pdbx_description
1 polymer ?
#
loop_
_entity_poly.entity_id
_entity_poly.type
_entity_poly.pdbx_seq_one_letter_code
_entity_poly.pdbx_strand_id
1 'polypeptide(L)'
;LDLSGFDERRYFTARELARASDFSQGSHLIWLLATIATLVTLVVLVKRLPRHVQGIGLGRIGSAVIVGMIMLVTLWFVSLPFGLVSLWWDHHWGLGPFNVLAWLDAQRYSLGASAIFALVTIVVVVGLAGRFGRRWWIPAAPFFILLAALFAFLSGWLLALDTHALPRDSQLRRDVARLERVEGVRG
;
A
#
# COMPACT_ATOMS: atom_id res chain seq x y z
N LEU A 1 -0.94 19.05 -17.74
CA LEU A 1 -1.07 18.29 -18.99
C LEU A 1 -2.56 18.18 -19.30
N ASP A 2 -2.99 18.88 -20.35
CA ASP A 2 -4.37 18.79 -20.84
C ASP A 2 -4.47 17.56 -21.76
N LEU A 3 -5.08 16.49 -21.27
CA LEU A 3 -5.28 15.22 -21.98
C LEU A 3 -6.63 15.18 -22.73
N SER A 4 -7.36 16.29 -22.78
CA SER A 4 -8.70 16.35 -23.40
C SER A 4 -8.71 16.07 -24.91
N GLY A 5 -7.55 16.08 -25.57
CA GLY A 5 -7.38 15.76 -26.99
C GLY A 5 -6.64 14.44 -27.28
N PHE A 6 -6.36 13.63 -26.24
CA PHE A 6 -5.63 12.36 -26.44
C PHE A 6 -6.60 11.27 -26.91
N ASP A 7 -6.52 10.95 -28.21
CA ASP A 7 -7.26 9.81 -28.79
C ASP A 7 -6.38 8.55 -28.74
N GLU A 8 -6.66 7.67 -27.79
CA GLU A 8 -5.93 6.41 -27.55
C GLU A 8 -5.90 5.52 -28.82
N ARG A 9 -6.95 5.57 -29.64
CA ARG A 9 -7.07 4.78 -30.88
C ARG A 9 -6.06 5.19 -31.96
N ARG A 10 -5.44 6.35 -31.81
CA ARG A 10 -4.43 6.86 -32.74
C ARG A 10 -3.05 6.24 -32.50
N TYR A 11 -2.81 5.73 -31.27
CA TYR A 11 -1.50 5.22 -30.83
C TYR A 11 -1.53 3.70 -30.57
N PHE A 12 -2.71 3.14 -30.27
CA PHE A 12 -2.85 1.72 -29.92
C PHE A 12 -3.84 1.04 -30.87
N THR A 13 -3.55 -0.21 -31.20
CA THR A 13 -4.47 -1.03 -31.98
C THR A 13 -5.70 -1.41 -31.13
N ALA A 14 -6.84 -1.68 -31.80
CA ALA A 14 -8.05 -2.14 -31.10
C ALA A 14 -7.81 -3.40 -30.26
N ARG A 15 -6.88 -4.26 -30.68
CA ARG A 15 -6.51 -5.49 -29.94
C ARG A 15 -5.73 -5.18 -28.68
N GLU A 16 -4.83 -4.19 -28.69
CA GLU A 16 -4.07 -3.76 -27.50
C GLU A 16 -4.98 -3.09 -26.47
N LEU A 17 -5.91 -2.26 -26.94
CA LEU A 17 -6.91 -1.63 -26.06
C LEU A 17 -7.85 -2.67 -25.41
N ALA A 18 -8.32 -3.66 -26.18
CA ALA A 18 -9.13 -4.76 -25.64
C ALA A 18 -8.33 -5.55 -24.57
N ARG A 19 -7.08 -5.88 -24.86
CA ARG A 19 -6.18 -6.59 -23.93
C ARG A 19 -5.93 -5.80 -22.65
N ALA A 20 -5.70 -4.50 -22.73
CA ALA A 20 -5.55 -3.62 -21.58
C ALA A 20 -6.84 -3.52 -20.73
N SER A 21 -7.99 -3.48 -21.40
CA SER A 21 -9.31 -3.51 -20.75
C SER A 21 -9.54 -4.81 -19.97
N ASP A 22 -9.25 -5.96 -20.56
CA ASP A 22 -9.42 -7.28 -19.93
C ASP A 22 -8.50 -7.43 -18.70
N PHE A 23 -7.24 -6.97 -18.81
CA PHE A 23 -6.31 -6.92 -17.69
C PHE A 23 -6.86 -6.06 -16.55
N SER A 24 -7.32 -4.85 -16.87
CA SER A 24 -7.86 -3.88 -15.90
C SER A 24 -9.09 -4.42 -15.19
N GLN A 25 -10.03 -5.03 -15.92
CA GLN A 25 -11.23 -5.63 -15.32
C GLN A 25 -10.88 -6.74 -14.32
N GLY A 26 -9.96 -7.64 -14.68
CA GLY A 26 -9.49 -8.69 -13.78
C GLY A 26 -8.83 -8.12 -12.51
N SER A 27 -7.96 -7.12 -12.65
CA SER A 27 -7.31 -6.46 -11.53
C SER A 27 -8.32 -5.76 -10.60
N HIS A 28 -9.33 -5.09 -11.15
CA HIS A 28 -10.40 -4.47 -10.37
C HIS A 28 -11.23 -5.51 -9.61
N LEU A 29 -11.51 -6.66 -10.21
CA LEU A 29 -12.27 -7.74 -9.57
C LEU A 29 -11.49 -8.32 -8.38
N ILE A 30 -10.20 -8.58 -8.55
CA ILE A 30 -9.32 -9.05 -7.47
C ILE A 30 -9.29 -8.05 -6.34
N TRP A 31 -9.11 -6.76 -6.66
CA TRP A 31 -9.11 -5.67 -5.67
C TRP A 31 -10.45 -5.57 -4.92
N LEU A 32 -11.57 -5.67 -5.63
CA LEU A 32 -12.91 -5.62 -5.04
C LEU A 32 -13.13 -6.77 -4.05
N LEU A 33 -12.79 -8.00 -4.45
CA LEU A 33 -12.90 -9.19 -3.60
C LEU A 33 -12.00 -9.08 -2.36
N ALA A 34 -10.76 -8.60 -2.52
CA ALA A 34 -9.84 -8.35 -1.42
C ALA A 34 -10.41 -7.31 -0.44
N THR A 35 -11.00 -6.23 -0.96
CA THR A 35 -11.61 -5.18 -0.16
C THR A 35 -12.81 -5.71 0.63
N ILE A 36 -13.69 -6.48 -0.01
CA ILE A 36 -14.84 -7.11 0.65
C ILE A 36 -14.38 -8.06 1.76
N ALA A 37 -13.43 -8.94 1.47
CA ALA A 37 -12.88 -9.88 2.45
C ALA A 37 -12.26 -9.15 3.66
N THR A 38 -11.52 -8.08 3.41
CA THR A 38 -10.94 -7.21 4.45
C THR A 38 -12.03 -6.57 5.31
N LEU A 39 -13.07 -5.99 4.70
CA LEU A 39 -14.17 -5.36 5.43
C LEU A 39 -14.97 -6.38 6.27
N VAL A 40 -15.28 -7.54 5.71
CA VAL A 40 -15.98 -8.62 6.44
C VAL A 40 -15.12 -9.07 7.64
N THR A 41 -13.84 -9.31 7.42
CA THR A 41 -12.91 -9.69 8.49
C THR A 41 -12.84 -8.64 9.58
N LEU A 42 -12.75 -7.36 9.21
CA LEU A 42 -12.73 -6.23 10.15
C LEU A 42 -13.99 -6.20 11.00
N VAL A 43 -15.16 -6.33 10.38
CA VAL A 43 -16.45 -6.35 11.11
C VAL A 43 -16.51 -7.53 12.08
N VAL A 44 -16.06 -8.71 11.69
CA VAL A 44 -16.02 -9.89 12.56
C VAL A 44 -15.07 -9.68 13.74
N LEU A 45 -13.86 -9.16 13.47
CA LEU A 45 -12.86 -8.89 14.50
C LEU A 45 -13.37 -7.83 15.51
N VAL A 46 -13.92 -6.72 15.04
CA VAL A 46 -14.46 -5.67 15.90
C VAL A 46 -15.57 -6.19 16.80
N LYS A 47 -16.42 -7.11 16.32
CA LYS A 47 -17.51 -7.67 17.12
C LYS A 47 -17.06 -8.74 18.11
N ARG A 48 -16.03 -9.53 17.79
CA ARG A 48 -15.63 -10.70 18.59
C ARG A 48 -14.43 -10.45 19.48
N LEU A 49 -13.42 -9.74 19.00
CA LEU A 49 -12.12 -9.62 19.66
C LEU A 49 -12.17 -8.91 21.03
N PRO A 50 -12.89 -7.78 21.23
CA PRO A 50 -12.93 -7.07 22.51
C PRO A 50 -13.42 -7.93 23.66
N ARG A 51 -14.36 -8.86 23.40
CA ARG A 51 -14.94 -9.74 24.44
C ARG A 51 -13.92 -10.73 25.01
N HIS A 52 -12.93 -11.15 24.22
CA HIS A 52 -11.93 -12.13 24.64
C HIS A 52 -10.72 -11.48 25.34
N VAL A 53 -10.44 -10.21 25.09
CA VAL A 53 -9.25 -9.51 25.61
C VAL A 53 -9.54 -8.75 26.91
N GLN A 54 -10.80 -8.46 27.24
CA GLN A 54 -11.19 -7.72 28.44
C GLN A 54 -10.79 -8.39 29.77
N GLY A 55 -10.42 -9.67 29.78
CA GLY A 55 -9.99 -10.42 30.97
C GLY A 55 -8.49 -10.43 31.26
N ILE A 56 -7.64 -9.83 30.41
CA ILE A 56 -6.17 -10.06 30.47
C ILE A 56 -5.43 -9.08 31.43
N GLY A 57 -6.11 -8.20 32.15
CA GLY A 57 -5.47 -7.37 33.20
C GLY A 57 -4.34 -6.42 32.79
N LEU A 58 -4.07 -6.23 31.49
CA LEU A 58 -2.92 -5.48 30.93
C LEU A 58 -3.12 -3.95 30.88
N GLY A 59 -4.18 -3.43 31.46
CA GLY A 59 -4.51 -2.01 31.38
C GLY A 59 -4.99 -1.57 29.97
N ARG A 60 -5.41 -0.31 29.83
CA ARG A 60 -6.03 0.21 28.59
C ARG A 60 -5.10 0.15 27.37
N ILE A 61 -3.83 0.54 27.55
CA ILE A 61 -2.86 0.61 26.45
C ILE A 61 -2.45 -0.81 26.04
N GLY A 62 -2.13 -1.68 26.99
CA GLY A 62 -1.73 -3.05 26.71
C GLY A 62 -2.81 -3.84 25.98
N SER A 63 -4.05 -3.76 26.43
CA SER A 63 -5.19 -4.42 25.75
C SER A 63 -5.41 -3.87 24.34
N ALA A 64 -5.29 -2.55 24.14
CA ALA A 64 -5.45 -1.94 22.82
C ALA A 64 -4.33 -2.36 21.85
N VAL A 65 -3.09 -2.47 22.32
CA VAL A 65 -1.95 -2.95 21.53
C VAL A 65 -2.17 -4.39 21.09
N ILE A 66 -2.54 -5.28 22.02
CA ILE A 66 -2.80 -6.70 21.69
C ILE A 66 -3.93 -6.81 20.67
N VAL A 67 -5.05 -6.14 20.88
CA VAL A 67 -6.19 -6.13 19.94
C VAL A 67 -5.73 -5.63 18.57
N GLY A 68 -5.03 -4.50 18.52
CA GLY A 68 -4.55 -3.92 17.28
C GLY A 68 -3.56 -4.82 16.53
N MET A 69 -2.64 -5.47 17.25
CA MET A 69 -1.69 -6.40 16.64
C MET A 69 -2.37 -7.67 16.11
N ILE A 70 -3.34 -8.23 16.85
CA ILE A 70 -4.14 -9.37 16.36
C ILE A 70 -4.91 -8.97 15.10
N MET A 71 -5.54 -7.80 15.10
CA MET A 71 -6.25 -7.29 13.93
C MET A 71 -5.30 -7.14 12.72
N LEU A 72 -4.14 -6.52 12.92
CA LEU A 72 -3.15 -6.31 11.86
C LEU A 72 -2.66 -7.64 11.26
N VAL A 73 -2.27 -8.59 12.11
CA VAL A 73 -1.80 -9.91 11.65
C VAL A 73 -2.90 -10.66 10.93
N THR A 74 -4.13 -10.63 11.45
CA THR A 74 -5.27 -11.32 10.81
C THR A 74 -5.59 -10.71 9.44
N LEU A 75 -5.63 -9.38 9.33
CA LEU A 75 -5.87 -8.70 8.06
C LEU A 75 -4.75 -8.98 7.06
N TRP A 76 -3.50 -9.02 7.52
CA TRP A 76 -2.36 -9.40 6.70
C TRP A 76 -2.51 -10.82 6.14
N PHE A 77 -2.87 -11.81 6.98
CA PHE A 77 -3.12 -13.17 6.52
C PHE A 77 -4.27 -13.26 5.50
N VAL A 78 -5.34 -12.49 5.71
CA VAL A 78 -6.47 -12.43 4.77
C VAL A 78 -6.06 -11.81 3.43
N SER A 79 -5.11 -10.87 3.43
CA SER A 79 -4.63 -10.24 2.19
C SER A 79 -3.69 -11.11 1.37
N LEU A 80 -2.99 -12.09 1.97
CA LEU A 80 -2.01 -12.93 1.29
C LEU A 80 -2.57 -13.69 0.06
N PRO A 81 -3.71 -14.38 0.13
CA PRO A 81 -4.24 -15.09 -1.03
C PRO A 81 -4.56 -14.16 -2.19
N PHE A 82 -5.09 -12.97 -1.91
CA PHE A 82 -5.39 -11.98 -2.96
C PHE A 82 -4.11 -11.41 -3.58
N GLY A 83 -3.08 -11.18 -2.77
CA GLY A 83 -1.78 -10.76 -3.27
C GLY A 83 -1.11 -11.82 -4.15
N LEU A 84 -1.24 -13.11 -3.81
CA LEU A 84 -0.76 -14.21 -4.65
C LEU A 84 -1.54 -14.30 -5.97
N VAL A 85 -2.86 -14.10 -5.93
CA VAL A 85 -3.69 -14.06 -7.15
C VAL A 85 -3.29 -12.87 -8.03
N SER A 86 -3.03 -11.69 -7.45
CA SER A 86 -2.52 -10.53 -8.20
C SER A 86 -1.16 -10.82 -8.83
N LEU A 87 -0.23 -11.42 -8.09
CA LEU A 87 1.08 -11.80 -8.62
C LEU A 87 0.98 -12.78 -9.79
N TRP A 88 0.10 -13.77 -9.68
CA TRP A 88 -0.18 -14.70 -10.76
C TRP A 88 -0.82 -13.99 -11.96
N TRP A 89 -1.76 -13.07 -11.73
CA TRP A 89 -2.42 -12.28 -12.76
C TRP A 89 -1.42 -11.45 -13.55
N ASP A 90 -0.55 -10.71 -12.85
CA ASP A 90 0.51 -9.90 -13.47
C ASP A 90 1.45 -10.74 -14.32
N HIS A 91 1.85 -11.92 -13.81
CA HIS A 91 2.68 -12.86 -14.55
C HIS A 91 1.97 -13.41 -15.80
N HIS A 92 0.67 -13.77 -15.71
CA HIS A 92 -0.12 -14.26 -16.83
C HIS A 92 -0.17 -13.25 -17.99
N TRP A 93 -0.16 -11.95 -17.67
CA TRP A 93 -0.15 -10.88 -18.66
C TRP A 93 1.26 -10.46 -19.09
N GLY A 94 2.30 -11.08 -18.56
CA GLY A 94 3.70 -10.81 -18.91
C GLY A 94 4.28 -9.54 -18.32
N LEU A 95 3.66 -9.01 -17.25
CA LEU A 95 4.09 -7.78 -16.58
C LEU A 95 5.24 -7.99 -15.56
N GLY A 96 5.53 -9.25 -15.20
CA GLY A 96 6.59 -9.54 -14.26
C GLY A 96 6.89 -11.02 -14.06
N PRO A 97 8.00 -11.37 -13.40
CA PRO A 97 8.34 -12.74 -13.09
C PRO A 97 7.46 -13.29 -11.96
N PHE A 98 7.04 -14.54 -12.05
CA PHE A 98 6.34 -15.24 -10.97
C PHE A 98 7.33 -15.72 -9.92
N ASN A 99 7.66 -14.87 -8.95
CA ASN A 99 8.58 -15.20 -7.86
C ASN A 99 7.89 -15.04 -6.50
N VAL A 100 7.27 -16.12 -6.04
CA VAL A 100 6.52 -16.14 -4.77
C VAL A 100 7.42 -15.89 -3.57
N LEU A 101 8.68 -16.35 -3.59
CA LEU A 101 9.61 -16.15 -2.46
C LEU A 101 10.01 -14.69 -2.30
N ALA A 102 10.38 -14.01 -3.40
CA ALA A 102 10.70 -12.59 -3.37
C ALA A 102 9.49 -11.74 -2.98
N TRP A 103 8.30 -12.11 -3.48
CA TRP A 103 7.06 -11.45 -3.10
C TRP A 103 6.75 -11.63 -1.61
N LEU A 104 6.89 -12.85 -1.07
CA LEU A 104 6.64 -13.13 0.35
C LEU A 104 7.65 -12.40 1.25
N ASP A 105 8.88 -12.27 0.80
CA ASP A 105 9.91 -11.48 1.48
C ASP A 105 9.51 -9.99 1.58
N ALA A 106 9.07 -9.41 0.47
CA ALA A 106 8.55 -8.04 0.44
C ALA A 106 7.35 -7.86 1.39
N GLN A 107 6.45 -8.86 1.46
CA GLN A 107 5.30 -8.84 2.36
C GLN A 107 5.72 -8.86 3.84
N ARG A 108 6.78 -9.56 4.22
CA ARG A 108 7.30 -9.56 5.60
C ARG A 108 7.81 -8.18 6.03
N TYR A 109 8.54 -7.49 5.14
CA TYR A 109 8.99 -6.12 5.40
C TYR A 109 7.80 -5.15 5.52
N SER A 110 6.82 -5.28 4.66
CA SER A 110 5.58 -4.50 4.71
C SER A 110 4.83 -4.71 6.03
N LEU A 111 4.71 -5.97 6.49
CA LEU A 111 4.09 -6.29 7.78
C LEU A 111 4.86 -5.66 8.93
N GLY A 112 6.19 -5.76 8.94
CA GLY A 112 7.05 -5.16 9.97
C GLY A 112 6.87 -3.64 10.06
N ALA A 113 6.93 -2.96 8.93
CA ALA A 113 6.69 -1.51 8.86
C ALA A 113 5.29 -1.13 9.33
N SER A 114 4.27 -1.87 8.89
CA SER A 114 2.88 -1.66 9.31
C SER A 114 2.68 -1.92 10.81
N ALA A 115 3.36 -2.90 11.38
CA ALA A 115 3.29 -3.20 12.81
C ALA A 115 3.89 -2.07 13.66
N ILE A 116 5.03 -1.52 13.26
CA ILE A 116 5.64 -0.37 13.93
C ILE A 116 4.71 0.84 13.87
N PHE A 117 4.18 1.14 12.68
CA PHE A 117 3.27 2.26 12.50
C PHE A 117 1.98 2.09 13.30
N ALA A 118 1.39 0.89 13.30
CA ALA A 118 0.19 0.58 14.08
C ALA A 118 0.46 0.71 15.59
N LEU A 119 1.60 0.22 16.08
CA LEU A 119 1.99 0.33 17.49
C LEU A 119 2.08 1.81 17.91
N VAL A 120 2.81 2.63 17.16
CA VAL A 120 2.93 4.07 17.44
C VAL A 120 1.55 4.73 17.42
N THR A 121 0.74 4.45 16.42
CA THR A 121 -0.62 5.00 16.28
C THR A 121 -1.50 4.63 17.48
N ILE A 122 -1.52 3.34 17.87
CA ILE A 122 -2.34 2.86 19.01
C ILE A 122 -1.89 3.53 20.31
N VAL A 123 -0.58 3.55 20.59
CA VAL A 123 -0.05 4.16 21.81
C VAL A 123 -0.40 5.64 21.89
N VAL A 124 -0.23 6.37 20.79
CA VAL A 124 -0.56 7.80 20.71
C VAL A 124 -2.05 8.04 20.89
N VAL A 125 -2.90 7.34 20.13
CA VAL A 125 -4.36 7.52 20.20
C VAL A 125 -4.91 7.15 21.56
N VAL A 126 -4.52 6.00 22.12
CA VAL A 126 -5.01 5.54 23.43
C VAL A 126 -4.46 6.40 24.55
N GLY A 127 -3.19 6.84 24.47
CA GLY A 127 -2.56 7.76 25.40
C GLY A 127 -3.27 9.13 25.42
N LEU A 128 -3.49 9.72 24.24
CA LEU A 128 -4.20 10.99 24.10
C LEU A 128 -5.67 10.88 24.55
N ALA A 129 -6.36 9.79 24.17
CA ALA A 129 -7.72 9.54 24.62
C ALA A 129 -7.82 9.38 26.14
N GLY A 130 -6.79 8.76 26.76
CA GLY A 130 -6.70 8.65 28.23
C GLY A 130 -6.54 9.99 28.94
N ARG A 131 -5.74 10.91 28.36
CA ARG A 131 -5.43 12.21 28.96
C ARG A 131 -6.44 13.30 28.65
N PHE A 132 -6.96 13.36 27.41
CA PHE A 132 -7.85 14.44 26.92
C PHE A 132 -9.32 14.02 26.80
N GLY A 133 -9.65 12.76 27.11
CA GLY A 133 -11.01 12.23 27.06
C GLY A 133 -11.65 12.49 25.68
N ARG A 134 -12.83 13.15 25.67
CA ARG A 134 -13.59 13.41 24.43
C ARG A 134 -12.90 14.35 23.43
N ARG A 135 -11.91 15.12 23.87
CA ARG A 135 -11.17 16.11 23.02
C ARG A 135 -9.81 15.59 22.52
N TRP A 136 -9.56 14.29 22.61
CA TRP A 136 -8.29 13.66 22.20
C TRP A 136 -7.89 13.94 20.74
N TRP A 137 -8.86 14.14 19.86
CA TRP A 137 -8.64 14.41 18.44
C TRP A 137 -7.95 15.76 18.17
N ILE A 138 -8.11 16.76 19.07
CA ILE A 138 -7.48 18.08 18.92
C ILE A 138 -5.96 17.98 18.91
N PRO A 139 -5.26 17.34 19.89
CA PRO A 139 -3.82 17.13 19.81
C PRO A 139 -3.42 16.01 18.85
N ALA A 140 -4.31 15.06 18.54
CA ALA A 140 -4.00 13.98 17.60
C ALA A 140 -3.91 14.48 16.15
N ALA A 141 -4.76 15.41 15.73
CA ALA A 141 -4.78 15.92 14.36
C ALA A 141 -3.42 16.51 13.93
N PRO A 142 -2.81 17.49 14.63
CA PRO A 142 -1.51 18.02 14.25
C PRO A 142 -0.39 16.97 14.33
N PHE A 143 -0.46 16.01 15.25
CA PHE A 143 0.50 14.91 15.32
C PHE A 143 0.45 14.05 14.05
N PHE A 144 -0.74 13.64 13.60
CA PHE A 144 -0.85 12.83 12.39
C PHE A 144 -0.54 13.61 11.10
N ILE A 145 -0.85 14.91 11.05
CA ILE A 145 -0.44 15.78 9.94
C ILE A 145 1.09 15.84 9.85
N LEU A 146 1.77 16.05 10.99
CA LEU A 146 3.24 16.05 11.06
C LEU A 146 3.83 14.70 10.66
N LEU A 147 3.24 13.61 11.15
CA LEU A 147 3.67 12.26 10.81
C LEU A 147 3.50 11.97 9.31
N ALA A 148 2.38 12.37 8.72
CA ALA A 148 2.13 12.22 7.29
C ALA A 148 3.12 13.07 6.45
N ALA A 149 3.38 14.31 6.86
CA ALA A 149 4.36 15.18 6.21
C ALA A 149 5.79 14.60 6.30
N LEU A 150 6.16 14.09 7.47
CA LEU A 150 7.44 13.39 7.68
C LEU A 150 7.56 12.17 6.77
N PHE A 151 6.50 11.36 6.67
CA PHE A 151 6.49 10.17 5.82
C PHE A 151 6.59 10.52 4.33
N ALA A 152 5.88 11.56 3.88
CA ALA A 152 5.96 12.07 2.52
C ALA A 152 7.37 12.59 2.19
N PHE A 153 8.00 13.30 3.13
CA PHE A 153 9.38 13.76 2.97
C PHE A 153 10.38 12.61 2.95
N LEU A 154 10.24 11.64 3.88
CA LEU A 154 11.12 10.48 3.97
C LEU A 154 11.01 9.57 2.75
N SER A 155 9.80 9.35 2.22
CA SER A 155 9.58 8.52 1.04
C SER A 155 10.25 9.11 -0.20
N GLY A 156 10.19 10.44 -0.39
CA GLY A 156 10.92 11.12 -1.46
C GLY A 156 12.44 10.99 -1.32
N TRP A 157 12.95 11.12 -0.10
CA TRP A 157 14.38 10.96 0.18
C TRP A 157 14.87 9.53 0.02
N LEU A 158 14.11 8.53 0.48
CA LEU A 158 14.41 7.10 0.31
C LEU A 158 14.40 6.70 -1.17
N LEU A 159 13.41 7.17 -1.96
CA LEU A 159 13.39 6.98 -3.40
C LEU A 159 14.62 7.59 -4.09
N ALA A 160 15.06 8.77 -3.65
CA ALA A 160 16.25 9.41 -4.19
C ALA A 160 17.55 8.62 -3.87
N LEU A 161 17.61 7.90 -2.74
CA LEU A 161 18.73 7.02 -2.40
C LEU A 161 18.77 5.73 -3.21
N ASP A 162 17.59 5.20 -3.58
CA ASP A 162 17.47 3.94 -4.34
C ASP A 162 17.58 4.17 -5.87
N THR A 163 17.46 5.42 -6.33
CA THR A 163 17.68 5.77 -7.74
C THR A 163 19.18 5.73 -8.07
N HIS A 164 19.65 4.56 -8.47
CA HIS A 164 20.98 4.45 -9.06
C HIS A 164 20.98 5.16 -10.41
N ALA A 165 21.90 6.11 -10.58
CA ALA A 165 22.09 6.76 -11.87
C ALA A 165 22.37 5.68 -12.92
N LEU A 166 21.59 5.65 -14.00
CA LEU A 166 21.81 4.74 -15.12
C LEU A 166 23.27 4.83 -15.61
N PRO A 167 23.97 3.71 -15.79
CA PRO A 167 25.33 3.71 -16.32
C PRO A 167 25.40 4.57 -17.59
N ARG A 168 26.45 5.37 -17.72
CA ARG A 168 26.59 6.34 -18.83
C ARG A 168 26.47 5.69 -20.21
N ASP A 169 26.85 4.42 -20.33
CA ASP A 169 26.86 3.65 -21.57
C ASP A 169 25.66 2.70 -21.73
N SER A 170 24.63 2.80 -20.86
CA SER A 170 23.47 1.94 -20.96
C SER A 170 22.63 2.25 -22.21
N GLN A 171 22.17 1.21 -22.87
CA GLN A 171 21.28 1.30 -24.04
C GLN A 171 20.01 2.08 -23.69
N LEU A 172 19.50 1.86 -22.48
CA LEU A 172 18.33 2.56 -21.94
C LEU A 172 18.51 4.09 -21.88
N ARG A 173 19.71 4.57 -21.52
CA ARG A 173 19.99 6.02 -21.48
C ARG A 173 20.00 6.64 -22.88
N ARG A 174 20.48 5.90 -23.88
CA ARG A 174 20.45 6.34 -25.30
C ARG A 174 19.02 6.41 -25.82
N ASP A 175 18.18 5.45 -25.44
CA ASP A 175 16.77 5.39 -25.84
C ASP A 175 15.97 6.51 -25.16
N VAL A 176 16.19 6.77 -23.86
CA VAL A 176 15.59 7.90 -23.13
C VAL A 176 16.00 9.23 -23.81
N ALA A 177 17.29 9.45 -24.06
CA ALA A 177 17.78 10.67 -24.73
C ALA A 177 17.25 10.84 -26.17
N ARG A 178 16.89 9.74 -26.82
CA ARG A 178 16.22 9.76 -28.13
C ARG A 178 14.76 10.18 -27.99
N LEU A 179 14.05 9.63 -27.01
CA LEU A 179 12.65 9.97 -26.72
C LEU A 179 12.52 11.44 -26.28
N GLU A 180 13.39 11.93 -25.39
CA GLU A 180 13.44 13.34 -24.99
C GLU A 180 13.59 14.30 -26.19
N ARG A 181 14.40 13.91 -27.17
CA ARG A 181 14.59 14.70 -28.41
C ARG A 181 13.36 14.69 -29.32
N VAL A 182 12.66 13.54 -29.39
CA VAL A 182 11.46 13.40 -30.25
C VAL A 182 10.27 14.12 -29.63
N GLU A 183 10.15 14.08 -28.31
CA GLU A 183 9.04 14.70 -27.58
C GLU A 183 9.28 16.16 -27.21
N GLY A 184 10.49 16.69 -27.42
CA GLY A 184 10.84 18.07 -27.11
C GLY A 184 10.82 18.42 -25.61
N VAL A 185 10.82 17.40 -24.74
CA VAL A 185 10.86 17.54 -23.28
C VAL A 185 12.33 17.63 -22.86
N ARG A 186 12.69 18.75 -22.23
CA ARG A 186 14.00 18.91 -21.57
C ARG A 186 13.82 18.62 -20.09
N GLY A 187 14.42 17.56 -19.59
CA GLY A 187 14.58 17.29 -18.15
C GLY A 187 15.68 18.14 -17.53
#